data_d70f5b468579a1c2c56f1fb2173f982b
#
_entry.id   d70f5b468579a1c2c56f1fb2173f982b
#
_cell.length_a   1.000
_cell.length_b   1.000
_cell.length_c   1.000
_cell.angle_alpha   90.00
_cell.angle_beta   90.00
_cell.angle_gamma   90.00
#
_symmetry.space_group_name_H-M   'P 1'
#
loop_
_entity.id
_entity.type
_entity.pdbx_description
1 polymer ?
#
loop_
_entity_poly.entity_id
_entity_poly.type
_entity_poly.pdbx_seq_one_letter_code
_entity_poly.pdbx_strand_id
1 'polypeptide(L)'
;APYSLIITRVYNIFKKLITILMFSFFKKKKIISHLKLSGVIGNVGRFRQGIEYSSEEEIIKKAFSVKKALAVAITINSPGGSPVQSHLICKLIKEQSKKTKKKVIIFAEDVAASGGYLIACAGDEIYANSSSIIGSIGVISASFGFKNLIEKIGIERRVYTAGKNKSTLDPFLDEKEEDINRLKNIQLEIHQDFIDVVEESRKEKLNKNSGIELFSGEFWAGKKAKELGLIDGIGNADQILREKYGDDLEIKKFGKSKGWLSKKLASSENYTDKVISVLEERSIWQRYGL
;
A
#
# COMPACT_ATOMS: atom_id res chain seq x y z
N ALA A 1 64.21 7.20 35.87
CA ALA A 1 63.82 6.86 34.53
C ALA A 1 62.47 6.06 34.32
N PRO A 2 61.66 5.70 35.34
CA PRO A 2 60.39 5.00 35.08
C PRO A 2 59.23 5.91 34.71
N TYR A 3 59.25 7.19 35.03
CA TYR A 3 58.14 8.15 34.80
C TYR A 3 57.89 8.51 33.32
N SER A 4 58.92 8.54 32.49
CA SER A 4 58.80 8.88 31.07
C SER A 4 58.04 7.82 30.28
N LEU A 5 58.20 6.56 30.61
CA LEU A 5 57.49 5.41 29.99
C LEU A 5 56.01 5.41 30.30
N ILE A 6 55.62 5.80 31.52
CA ILE A 6 54.23 5.89 31.94
C ILE A 6 53.54 7.05 31.23
N ILE A 7 54.15 8.21 31.13
CA ILE A 7 53.62 9.40 30.45
C ILE A 7 53.41 9.10 28.94
N THR A 8 54.34 8.44 28.30
CA THR A 8 54.25 8.06 26.89
C THR A 8 53.12 7.04 26.64
N ARG A 9 52.93 6.07 27.54
CA ARG A 9 51.80 5.13 27.46
C ARG A 9 50.43 5.81 27.64
N VAL A 10 50.29 6.69 28.61
CA VAL A 10 49.06 7.45 28.86
C VAL A 10 48.74 8.36 27.68
N TYR A 11 49.73 9.06 27.12
CA TYR A 11 49.58 9.88 25.91
C TYR A 11 49.10 9.07 24.69
N ASN A 12 49.68 7.88 24.47
CA ASN A 12 49.30 7.01 23.35
C ASN A 12 47.89 6.44 23.54
N ILE A 13 47.47 6.12 24.77
CA ILE A 13 46.07 5.69 25.08
C ILE A 13 45.10 6.84 24.82
N PHE A 14 45.42 8.06 25.26
CA PHE A 14 44.61 9.23 25.04
C PHE A 14 44.45 9.59 23.56
N LYS A 15 45.57 9.52 22.81
CA LYS A 15 45.59 9.73 21.34
C LYS A 15 44.71 8.68 20.62
N LYS A 16 44.80 7.43 21.03
CA LYS A 16 44.00 6.34 20.47
C LYS A 16 42.50 6.50 20.79
N LEU A 17 42.14 6.95 22.03
CA LEU A 17 40.78 7.27 22.43
C LEU A 17 40.23 8.47 21.64
N ILE A 18 41.00 9.54 21.48
CA ILE A 18 40.58 10.72 20.70
C ILE A 18 40.35 10.32 19.24
N THR A 19 41.26 9.50 18.66
CA THR A 19 41.12 9.02 17.29
C THR A 19 39.86 8.17 17.12
N ILE A 20 39.57 7.29 18.05
CA ILE A 20 38.35 6.45 18.05
C ILE A 20 37.08 7.32 18.22
N LEU A 21 37.11 8.31 19.11
CA LEU A 21 36.02 9.28 19.29
C LEU A 21 35.80 10.12 18.01
N MET A 22 36.87 10.65 17.41
CA MET A 22 36.78 11.40 16.15
C MET A 22 36.24 10.54 15.00
N PHE A 23 36.69 9.29 14.85
CA PHE A 23 36.16 8.37 13.83
C PHE A 23 34.71 7.99 14.07
N SER A 24 34.27 7.90 15.33
CA SER A 24 32.84 7.66 15.69
C SER A 24 31.95 8.85 15.34
N PHE A 25 32.44 10.09 15.49
CA PHE A 25 31.71 11.31 15.12
C PHE A 25 31.55 11.52 13.60
N PHE A 26 32.43 10.90 12.79
CA PHE A 26 32.40 11.01 11.32
C PHE A 26 31.69 9.86 10.61
N LYS A 27 31.14 8.88 11.33
CA LYS A 27 30.34 7.82 10.70
C LYS A 27 29.08 8.44 10.09
N LYS A 28 29.08 8.64 8.77
CA LYS A 28 27.90 9.13 8.04
C LYS A 28 26.74 8.15 8.31
N LYS A 29 25.72 8.62 9.00
CA LYS A 29 24.51 7.84 9.21
C LYS A 29 23.93 7.41 7.87
N LYS A 30 23.60 6.13 7.75
CA LYS A 30 22.86 5.59 6.61
C LYS A 30 21.42 6.07 6.71
N ILE A 31 20.89 6.63 5.63
CA ILE A 31 19.51 7.20 5.62
C ILE A 31 18.62 6.31 4.78
N ILE A 32 17.44 5.99 5.29
CA ILE A 32 16.33 5.40 4.54
C ILE A 32 15.16 6.38 4.57
N SER A 33 14.60 6.67 3.41
CA SER A 33 13.31 7.35 3.32
C SER A 33 12.19 6.35 3.61
N HIS A 34 11.24 6.72 4.46
CA HIS A 34 10.11 5.86 4.81
C HIS A 34 8.80 6.61 4.66
N LEU A 35 7.87 6.05 3.92
CA LEU A 35 6.50 6.55 3.80
C LEU A 35 5.49 5.44 4.13
N LYS A 36 4.27 5.85 4.51
CA LYS A 36 3.17 4.93 4.84
C LYS A 36 1.95 5.25 3.98
N LEU A 37 1.44 4.23 3.32
CA LEU A 37 0.18 4.23 2.59
C LEU A 37 -0.84 3.42 3.39
N SER A 38 -1.85 4.07 3.97
CA SER A 38 -2.81 3.42 4.85
C SER A 38 -4.24 3.86 4.55
N GLY A 39 -5.15 2.90 4.42
CA GLY A 39 -6.57 3.11 4.13
C GLY A 39 -7.02 2.45 2.84
N VAL A 40 -8.28 2.69 2.47
CA VAL A 40 -8.87 2.26 1.19
C VAL A 40 -8.28 3.10 0.06
N ILE A 41 -8.06 2.47 -1.10
CA ILE A 41 -7.51 3.13 -2.28
C ILE A 41 -8.64 3.74 -3.10
N GLY A 42 -8.51 5.04 -3.38
CA GLY A 42 -9.52 5.83 -4.10
C GLY A 42 -10.31 6.76 -3.21
N ASN A 43 -11.37 7.33 -3.77
CA ASN A 43 -12.25 8.25 -3.04
C ASN A 43 -13.17 7.46 -2.10
N VAL A 44 -13.03 7.66 -0.81
CA VAL A 44 -13.83 7.06 0.26
C VAL A 44 -14.86 8.04 0.84
N GLY A 45 -15.32 8.98 0.01
CA GLY A 45 -16.29 9.99 0.38
C GLY A 45 -15.67 11.30 0.89
N ARG A 46 -16.55 12.27 1.16
CA ARG A 46 -16.18 13.68 1.40
C ARG A 46 -15.32 13.90 2.65
N PHE A 47 -15.33 12.95 3.60
CA PHE A 47 -14.79 13.13 4.96
C PHE A 47 -13.57 12.28 5.29
N ARG A 48 -13.22 11.33 4.44
CA ARG A 48 -12.04 10.50 4.62
C ARG A 48 -11.19 10.50 3.36
N GLN A 49 -9.92 10.83 3.56
CA GLN A 49 -8.94 10.82 2.51
C GLN A 49 -8.43 9.40 2.33
N GLY A 50 -8.87 8.74 1.25
CA GLY A 50 -8.29 7.49 0.81
C GLY A 50 -6.87 7.67 0.26
N ILE A 51 -6.29 6.57 -0.18
CA ILE A 51 -5.02 6.57 -0.91
C ILE A 51 -5.34 6.94 -2.37
N GLU A 52 -5.04 8.15 -2.79
CA GLU A 52 -5.24 8.64 -4.15
C GLU A 52 -3.92 9.14 -4.74
N TYR A 53 -3.75 8.94 -6.05
CA TYR A 53 -2.55 9.40 -6.76
C TYR A 53 -2.25 10.88 -6.49
N SER A 54 -3.27 11.74 -6.63
CA SER A 54 -3.14 13.19 -6.45
C SER A 54 -2.63 13.60 -5.07
N SER A 55 -3.02 12.86 -4.03
CA SER A 55 -2.62 13.13 -2.65
C SER A 55 -1.28 12.51 -2.27
N GLU A 56 -0.87 11.41 -2.93
CA GLU A 56 0.35 10.69 -2.61
C GLU A 56 1.55 11.09 -3.50
N GLU A 57 1.29 11.65 -4.68
CA GLU A 57 2.31 11.94 -5.69
C GLU A 57 3.48 12.78 -5.13
N GLU A 58 3.17 13.90 -4.48
CA GLU A 58 4.22 14.77 -3.92
C GLU A 58 5.00 14.10 -2.79
N ILE A 59 4.31 13.33 -1.95
CA ILE A 59 4.93 12.65 -0.81
C ILE A 59 5.89 11.58 -1.30
N ILE A 60 5.46 10.78 -2.28
CA ILE A 60 6.29 9.77 -2.93
C ILE A 60 7.51 10.44 -3.56
N LYS A 61 7.33 11.47 -4.39
CA LYS A 61 8.44 12.19 -5.03
C LYS A 61 9.41 12.78 -3.99
N LYS A 62 8.92 13.36 -2.90
CA LYS A 62 9.74 13.87 -1.79
C LYS A 62 10.56 12.76 -1.12
N ALA A 63 9.97 11.59 -0.86
CA ALA A 63 10.69 10.46 -0.28
C ALA A 63 11.85 9.99 -1.18
N PHE A 64 11.62 9.93 -2.49
CA PHE A 64 12.66 9.56 -3.45
C PHE A 64 13.71 10.65 -3.68
N SER A 65 13.41 11.93 -3.44
CA SER A 65 14.31 13.06 -3.68
C SER A 65 15.47 13.18 -2.67
N VAL A 66 15.45 12.45 -1.56
CA VAL A 66 16.50 12.51 -0.52
C VAL A 66 17.82 11.93 -1.07
N LYS A 67 18.73 12.79 -1.53
CA LYS A 67 19.97 12.38 -2.23
C LYS A 67 20.80 11.33 -1.48
N LYS A 68 20.85 11.41 -0.15
CA LYS A 68 21.65 10.50 0.71
C LYS A 68 20.90 9.22 1.12
N ALA A 69 19.63 9.08 0.79
CA ALA A 69 18.90 7.87 1.12
C ALA A 69 19.36 6.70 0.24
N LEU A 70 19.68 5.58 0.88
CA LEU A 70 20.15 4.35 0.24
C LEU A 70 19.01 3.57 -0.40
N ALA A 71 17.81 3.66 0.19
CA ALA A 71 16.60 3.01 -0.29
C ALA A 71 15.36 3.79 0.16
N VAL A 72 14.22 3.43 -0.40
CA VAL A 72 12.90 3.91 0.03
C VAL A 72 12.11 2.73 0.59
N ALA A 73 11.74 2.83 1.86
CA ALA A 73 10.83 1.90 2.52
C ALA A 73 9.40 2.42 2.40
N ILE A 74 8.47 1.55 2.05
CA ILE A 74 7.04 1.89 1.97
C ILE A 74 6.26 0.89 2.80
N THR A 75 5.58 1.39 3.82
CA THR A 75 4.65 0.57 4.60
C THR A 75 3.26 0.68 4.00
N ILE A 76 2.61 -0.46 3.77
CA ILE A 76 1.25 -0.56 3.22
C ILE A 76 0.34 -1.19 4.27
N ASN A 77 -0.79 -0.53 4.54
CA ASN A 77 -1.90 -1.08 5.30
C ASN A 77 -3.21 -0.75 4.57
N SER A 78 -3.59 -1.60 3.61
CA SER A 78 -4.71 -1.34 2.72
C SER A 78 -5.44 -2.61 2.29
N PRO A 79 -6.78 -2.63 2.38
CA PRO A 79 -7.63 -3.69 1.86
C PRO A 79 -7.80 -3.62 0.33
N GLY A 80 -7.24 -2.62 -0.33
CA GLY A 80 -7.42 -2.35 -1.74
C GLY A 80 -8.40 -1.20 -2.03
N GLY A 81 -9.03 -1.25 -3.20
CA GLY A 81 -9.97 -0.24 -3.68
C GLY A 81 -9.85 -0.03 -5.19
N SER A 82 -9.81 1.23 -5.66
CA SER A 82 -9.80 1.59 -7.07
C SER A 82 -8.61 0.98 -7.83
N PRO A 83 -8.85 0.17 -8.88
CA PRO A 83 -7.79 -0.38 -9.73
C PRO A 83 -6.92 0.71 -10.36
N VAL A 84 -7.55 1.76 -10.91
CA VAL A 84 -6.84 2.86 -11.58
C VAL A 84 -5.88 3.57 -10.63
N GLN A 85 -6.34 3.90 -9.40
CA GLN A 85 -5.50 4.57 -8.42
C GLN A 85 -4.33 3.67 -7.99
N SER A 86 -4.58 2.36 -7.84
CA SER A 86 -3.55 1.38 -7.51
C SER A 86 -2.47 1.29 -8.59
N HIS A 87 -2.87 1.22 -9.86
CA HIS A 87 -1.95 1.21 -11.00
C HIS A 87 -1.13 2.50 -11.10
N LEU A 88 -1.77 3.68 -10.97
CA LEU A 88 -1.08 4.97 -11.04
C LEU A 88 -0.02 5.10 -9.95
N ILE A 89 -0.33 4.71 -8.72
CA ILE A 89 0.62 4.77 -7.60
C ILE A 89 1.74 3.74 -7.78
N CYS A 90 1.43 2.51 -8.18
CA CYS A 90 2.42 1.47 -8.47
C CYS A 90 3.41 1.96 -9.55
N LYS A 91 2.89 2.48 -10.65
CA LYS A 91 3.69 3.04 -11.76
C LYS A 91 4.57 4.19 -11.29
N LEU A 92 4.02 5.14 -10.53
CA LEU A 92 4.78 6.26 -9.98
C LEU A 92 5.96 5.78 -9.12
N ILE A 93 5.76 4.81 -8.24
CA ILE A 93 6.82 4.25 -7.39
C ILE A 93 7.90 3.61 -8.26
N LYS A 94 7.53 2.78 -9.24
CA LYS A 94 8.49 2.15 -10.19
C LYS A 94 9.28 3.20 -10.97
N GLU A 95 8.63 4.25 -11.48
CA GLU A 95 9.27 5.35 -12.20
C GLU A 95 10.26 6.12 -11.31
N GLN A 96 9.88 6.45 -10.07
CA GLN A 96 10.76 7.15 -9.14
C GLN A 96 11.95 6.27 -8.71
N SER A 97 11.74 4.98 -8.49
CA SER A 97 12.81 4.00 -8.23
C SER A 97 13.81 4.00 -9.39
N LYS A 98 13.35 3.82 -10.62
CA LYS A 98 14.19 3.84 -11.82
C LYS A 98 14.95 5.15 -11.99
N LYS A 99 14.27 6.30 -11.85
CA LYS A 99 14.85 7.65 -11.98
C LYS A 99 15.95 7.92 -10.95
N THR A 100 15.74 7.51 -9.71
CA THR A 100 16.65 7.79 -8.60
C THR A 100 17.63 6.66 -8.32
N LYS A 101 17.47 5.50 -8.97
CA LYS A 101 18.24 4.25 -8.78
C LYS A 101 18.21 3.77 -7.32
N LYS A 102 17.10 4.01 -6.62
CA LYS A 102 16.90 3.57 -5.24
C LYS A 102 16.04 2.33 -5.19
N LYS A 103 16.49 1.35 -4.42
CA LYS A 103 15.67 0.17 -4.10
C LYS A 103 14.43 0.57 -3.33
N VAL A 104 13.33 -0.12 -3.62
CA VAL A 104 12.05 0.00 -2.92
C VAL A 104 11.83 -1.25 -2.09
N ILE A 105 11.64 -1.07 -0.78
CA ILE A 105 11.37 -2.16 0.15
C ILE A 105 9.97 -1.94 0.72
N ILE A 106 9.07 -2.89 0.45
CA ILE A 106 7.68 -2.83 0.90
C ILE A 106 7.52 -3.62 2.20
N PHE A 107 6.72 -3.06 3.09
CA PHE A 107 6.31 -3.70 4.34
C PHE A 107 4.79 -3.68 4.44
N ALA A 108 4.17 -4.86 4.40
CA ALA A 108 2.75 -4.99 4.71
C ALA A 108 2.56 -4.98 6.24
N GLU A 109 1.66 -4.13 6.73
CA GLU A 109 1.20 -4.16 8.12
C GLU A 109 0.07 -5.21 8.27
N ASP A 110 -1.13 -4.82 8.71
CA ASP A 110 -2.23 -5.77 8.89
C ASP A 110 -2.67 -6.37 7.54
N VAL A 111 -2.82 -5.54 6.51
CA VAL A 111 -3.30 -5.96 5.18
C VAL A 111 -2.53 -5.26 4.06
N ALA A 112 -2.13 -6.03 3.07
CA ALA A 112 -1.81 -5.56 1.73
C ALA A 112 -2.53 -6.48 0.73
N ALA A 113 -3.80 -6.18 0.45
CA ALA A 113 -4.69 -7.02 -0.34
C ALA A 113 -5.29 -6.27 -1.52
N SER A 114 -5.65 -6.99 -2.59
CA SER A 114 -6.23 -6.42 -3.80
C SER A 114 -5.36 -5.26 -4.34
N GLY A 115 -5.91 -4.08 -4.57
CA GLY A 115 -5.15 -2.90 -4.97
C GLY A 115 -3.97 -2.55 -4.05
N GLY A 116 -4.03 -2.89 -2.76
CA GLY A 116 -2.91 -2.75 -1.82
C GLY A 116 -1.74 -3.66 -2.18
N TYR A 117 -2.02 -4.89 -2.59
CA TYR A 117 -0.99 -5.81 -3.08
C TYR A 117 -0.47 -5.40 -4.46
N LEU A 118 -1.33 -4.87 -5.33
CA LEU A 118 -0.91 -4.30 -6.60
C LEU A 118 0.15 -3.19 -6.39
N ILE A 119 -0.08 -2.28 -5.43
CA ILE A 119 0.92 -1.26 -5.07
C ILE A 119 2.18 -1.91 -4.48
N ALA A 120 2.04 -2.98 -3.67
CA ALA A 120 3.19 -3.70 -3.12
C ALA A 120 4.09 -4.29 -4.20
N CYS A 121 3.54 -4.66 -5.35
CA CYS A 121 4.27 -5.12 -6.53
C CYS A 121 5.18 -4.05 -7.19
N ALA A 122 5.18 -2.82 -6.69
CA ALA A 122 6.18 -1.81 -7.06
C ALA A 122 7.52 -2.00 -6.33
N GLY A 123 7.58 -2.86 -5.32
CA GLY A 123 8.77 -3.12 -4.53
C GLY A 123 9.74 -4.11 -5.18
N ASP A 124 11.03 -3.89 -4.95
CA ASP A 124 12.07 -4.88 -5.26
C ASP A 124 12.02 -6.05 -4.27
N GLU A 125 11.60 -5.75 -3.04
CA GLU A 125 11.42 -6.72 -1.97
C GLU A 125 10.13 -6.39 -1.20
N ILE A 126 9.39 -7.44 -0.80
CA ILE A 126 8.13 -7.33 -0.05
C ILE A 126 8.25 -8.17 1.22
N TYR A 127 8.03 -7.52 2.36
CA TYR A 127 8.01 -8.16 3.68
C TYR A 127 6.66 -7.96 4.34
N ALA A 128 6.29 -8.89 5.21
CA ALA A 128 5.04 -8.83 5.97
C ALA A 128 5.23 -9.44 7.37
N ASN A 129 4.30 -9.17 8.28
CA ASN A 129 4.19 -9.95 9.51
C ASN A 129 3.63 -11.35 9.17
N SER A 130 3.90 -12.34 10.03
CA SER A 130 3.36 -13.70 9.86
C SER A 130 1.84 -13.76 9.77
N SER A 131 1.16 -12.79 10.39
CA SER A 131 -0.30 -12.68 10.45
C SER A 131 -0.88 -11.63 9.49
N SER A 132 -0.04 -10.91 8.73
CA SER A 132 -0.53 -9.97 7.71
C SER A 132 -1.36 -10.69 6.65
N ILE A 133 -2.41 -10.05 6.17
CA ILE A 133 -3.24 -10.55 5.08
C ILE A 133 -2.68 -10.06 3.74
N ILE A 134 -2.35 -10.99 2.83
CA ILE A 134 -1.70 -10.73 1.56
C ILE A 134 -2.46 -11.42 0.42
N GLY A 135 -2.53 -10.80 -0.75
CA GLY A 135 -3.14 -11.41 -1.94
C GLY A 135 -4.44 -10.73 -2.34
N SER A 136 -5.55 -11.47 -2.38
CA SER A 136 -6.82 -11.00 -2.94
C SER A 136 -6.63 -10.45 -4.37
N ILE A 137 -5.92 -11.25 -5.20
CA ILE A 137 -5.63 -10.91 -6.59
C ILE A 137 -6.87 -11.24 -7.42
N GLY A 138 -7.78 -10.29 -7.48
CA GLY A 138 -9.07 -10.43 -8.13
C GLY A 138 -9.81 -9.10 -8.23
N VAL A 139 -10.93 -9.11 -8.97
CA VAL A 139 -11.77 -7.93 -9.20
C VAL A 139 -13.20 -8.25 -8.80
N ILE A 140 -13.80 -7.37 -8.04
CA ILE A 140 -15.20 -7.49 -7.62
C ILE A 140 -15.97 -6.22 -7.98
N SER A 141 -17.21 -6.38 -8.43
CA SER A 141 -18.25 -5.35 -8.43
C SER A 141 -19.41 -5.83 -7.59
N ALA A 142 -19.82 -5.03 -6.62
CA ALA A 142 -20.93 -5.34 -5.75
C ALA A 142 -21.91 -4.16 -5.72
N SER A 143 -23.20 -4.44 -5.87
CA SER A 143 -24.28 -3.46 -5.83
C SER A 143 -25.52 -4.04 -5.15
N PHE A 144 -26.53 -3.20 -4.92
CA PHE A 144 -27.82 -3.61 -4.38
C PHE A 144 -28.90 -3.38 -5.43
N GLY A 145 -29.83 -4.33 -5.57
CA GLY A 145 -31.05 -4.18 -6.35
C GLY A 145 -32.21 -3.62 -5.49
N PHE A 146 -32.82 -2.54 -5.93
CA PHE A 146 -33.90 -1.85 -5.20
C PHE A 146 -35.25 -1.91 -5.92
N LYS A 147 -35.37 -2.61 -7.06
CA LYS A 147 -36.61 -2.68 -7.83
C LYS A 147 -37.82 -3.08 -6.97
N ASN A 148 -37.75 -4.22 -6.30
CA ASN A 148 -38.85 -4.71 -5.45
C ASN A 148 -39.17 -3.80 -4.26
N LEU A 149 -38.18 -3.03 -3.79
CA LEU A 149 -38.40 -2.08 -2.71
C LEU A 149 -39.23 -0.90 -3.17
N ILE A 150 -38.86 -0.25 -4.29
CA ILE A 150 -39.57 0.91 -4.82
C ILE A 150 -40.98 0.54 -5.25
N GLU A 151 -41.20 -0.64 -5.82
CA GLU A 151 -42.54 -1.15 -6.17
C GLU A 151 -43.44 -1.29 -4.93
N LYS A 152 -42.95 -1.84 -3.81
CA LYS A 152 -43.70 -2.00 -2.56
C LYS A 152 -44.14 -0.68 -1.94
N ILE A 153 -43.41 0.40 -2.15
CA ILE A 153 -43.74 1.73 -1.63
C ILE A 153 -44.42 2.62 -2.67
N GLY A 154 -44.80 2.06 -3.82
CA GLY A 154 -45.58 2.76 -4.86
C GLY A 154 -44.77 3.78 -5.68
N ILE A 155 -43.44 3.63 -5.76
CA ILE A 155 -42.57 4.49 -6.57
C ILE A 155 -42.32 3.84 -7.92
N GLU A 156 -42.60 4.59 -9.02
CA GLU A 156 -42.35 4.19 -10.38
C GLU A 156 -41.01 4.78 -10.87
N ARG A 157 -40.08 3.91 -11.34
CA ARG A 157 -38.82 4.31 -11.96
C ARG A 157 -39.04 4.60 -13.44
N ARG A 158 -38.87 5.83 -13.89
CA ARG A 158 -38.99 6.25 -15.29
C ARG A 158 -37.60 6.57 -15.83
N VAL A 159 -37.14 5.87 -16.87
CA VAL A 159 -35.82 6.02 -17.47
C VAL A 159 -35.95 6.32 -18.94
N TYR A 160 -35.41 7.44 -19.37
CA TYR A 160 -35.35 7.87 -20.78
C TYR A 160 -33.88 7.99 -21.14
N THR A 161 -33.43 7.22 -22.15
CA THR A 161 -32.01 7.19 -22.56
C THR A 161 -31.84 7.43 -24.04
N ALA A 162 -30.78 8.14 -24.40
CA ALA A 162 -30.19 8.12 -25.72
C ALA A 162 -28.95 7.23 -25.67
N GLY A 163 -29.00 6.11 -26.40
CA GLY A 163 -28.00 5.06 -26.39
C GLY A 163 -28.49 3.78 -25.71
N LYS A 164 -28.47 2.66 -26.45
CA LYS A 164 -29.06 1.36 -26.07
C LYS A 164 -28.62 0.84 -24.70
N ASN A 165 -27.38 1.12 -24.30
CA ASN A 165 -26.78 0.56 -23.10
C ASN A 165 -26.61 1.58 -21.96
N LYS A 166 -27.29 2.72 -21.99
CA LYS A 166 -27.08 3.81 -21.04
C LYS A 166 -27.63 3.54 -19.64
N SER A 167 -28.58 2.61 -19.51
CA SER A 167 -29.17 2.15 -18.24
C SER A 167 -28.62 0.78 -17.80
N THR A 168 -27.42 0.42 -18.25
CA THR A 168 -26.75 -0.83 -17.87
C THR A 168 -26.65 -0.92 -16.34
N LEU A 169 -27.14 -2.04 -15.77
CA LEU A 169 -27.10 -2.34 -14.34
C LEU A 169 -27.73 -1.26 -13.44
N ASP A 170 -28.81 -0.59 -13.92
CA ASP A 170 -29.59 0.33 -13.07
C ASP A 170 -30.17 -0.45 -11.88
N PRO A 171 -29.87 -0.08 -10.63
CA PRO A 171 -30.27 -0.85 -9.44
C PRO A 171 -31.77 -0.84 -9.18
N PHE A 172 -32.55 -0.03 -9.90
CA PHE A 172 -34.00 0.05 -9.80
C PHE A 172 -34.75 -0.66 -10.92
N LEU A 173 -34.04 -1.35 -11.81
CA LEU A 173 -34.55 -2.14 -12.92
C LEU A 173 -34.16 -3.61 -12.77
N ASP A 174 -34.76 -4.48 -13.60
CA ASP A 174 -34.29 -5.86 -13.72
C ASP A 174 -32.90 -5.93 -14.35
N GLU A 175 -32.08 -6.80 -13.84
CA GLU A 175 -30.80 -7.11 -14.43
C GLU A 175 -30.99 -7.83 -15.78
N LYS A 176 -30.18 -7.43 -16.77
CA LYS A 176 -30.14 -8.06 -18.08
C LYS A 176 -28.87 -8.89 -18.20
N GLU A 177 -29.00 -10.11 -18.68
CA GLU A 177 -27.85 -11.01 -18.86
C GLU A 177 -26.75 -10.40 -19.73
N GLU A 178 -27.13 -9.65 -20.76
CA GLU A 178 -26.16 -8.93 -21.61
C GLU A 178 -25.33 -7.90 -20.82
N ASP A 179 -25.95 -7.22 -19.85
CA ASP A 179 -25.26 -6.20 -19.03
C ASP A 179 -24.32 -6.86 -18.03
N ILE A 180 -24.75 -7.99 -17.43
CA ILE A 180 -23.91 -8.82 -16.57
C ILE A 180 -22.69 -9.33 -17.33
N ASN A 181 -22.88 -9.83 -18.56
CA ASN A 181 -21.79 -10.34 -19.39
C ASN A 181 -20.80 -9.23 -19.79
N ARG A 182 -21.27 -8.01 -20.10
CA ARG A 182 -20.40 -6.86 -20.34
C ARG A 182 -19.58 -6.53 -19.11
N LEU A 183 -20.20 -6.48 -17.93
CA LEU A 183 -19.49 -6.22 -16.68
C LEU A 183 -18.41 -7.27 -16.42
N LYS A 184 -18.77 -8.55 -16.57
CA LYS A 184 -17.82 -9.66 -16.39
C LYS A 184 -16.61 -9.54 -17.34
N ASN A 185 -16.83 -9.19 -18.59
CA ASN A 185 -15.74 -8.98 -19.55
C ASN A 185 -14.79 -7.86 -19.10
N ILE A 186 -15.33 -6.72 -18.67
CA ILE A 186 -14.52 -5.62 -18.13
C ILE A 186 -13.74 -6.07 -16.87
N GLN A 187 -14.38 -6.84 -15.99
CA GLN A 187 -13.69 -7.38 -14.80
C GLN A 187 -12.55 -8.32 -15.17
N LEU A 188 -12.71 -9.17 -16.21
CA LEU A 188 -11.66 -10.05 -16.68
C LEU A 188 -10.47 -9.28 -17.27
N GLU A 189 -10.71 -8.21 -18.01
CA GLU A 189 -9.64 -7.34 -18.53
C GLU A 189 -8.86 -6.69 -17.39
N ILE A 190 -9.54 -6.08 -16.41
CA ILE A 190 -8.90 -5.47 -15.25
C ILE A 190 -8.15 -6.52 -14.40
N HIS A 191 -8.71 -7.73 -14.30
CA HIS A 191 -8.08 -8.82 -13.56
C HIS A 191 -6.80 -9.29 -14.25
N GLN A 192 -6.82 -9.39 -15.59
CA GLN A 192 -5.63 -9.75 -16.36
C GLN A 192 -4.51 -8.71 -16.18
N ASP A 193 -4.84 -7.40 -16.25
CA ASP A 193 -3.86 -6.33 -15.98
C ASP A 193 -3.22 -6.48 -14.59
N PHE A 194 -4.02 -6.87 -13.59
CA PHE A 194 -3.49 -7.11 -12.25
C PHE A 194 -2.57 -8.34 -12.21
N ILE A 195 -2.96 -9.44 -12.84
CA ILE A 195 -2.14 -10.66 -12.96
C ILE A 195 -0.80 -10.31 -13.59
N ASP A 196 -0.80 -9.56 -14.70
CA ASP A 196 0.41 -9.17 -15.43
C ASP A 196 1.38 -8.38 -14.53
N VAL A 197 0.86 -7.44 -13.72
CA VAL A 197 1.68 -6.69 -12.74
C VAL A 197 2.29 -7.60 -11.70
N VAL A 198 1.54 -8.57 -11.19
CA VAL A 198 2.05 -9.54 -10.20
C VAL A 198 3.09 -10.45 -10.83
N GLU A 199 2.82 -11.02 -11.99
CA GLU A 199 3.77 -11.89 -12.70
C GLU A 199 5.06 -11.15 -13.08
N GLU A 200 4.96 -9.88 -13.54
CA GLU A 200 6.13 -9.05 -13.80
C GLU A 200 6.96 -8.79 -12.54
N SER A 201 6.30 -8.49 -11.42
CA SER A 201 6.96 -8.16 -10.16
C SER A 201 7.56 -9.38 -9.47
N ARG A 202 6.83 -10.49 -9.44
CA ARG A 202 7.22 -11.67 -8.67
C ARG A 202 7.99 -12.70 -9.49
N LYS A 203 7.81 -12.76 -10.82
CA LYS A 203 8.57 -13.62 -11.75
C LYS A 203 8.78 -15.06 -11.24
N GLU A 204 10.04 -15.46 -11.15
CA GLU A 204 10.46 -16.79 -10.70
C GLU A 204 10.17 -17.06 -9.20
N LYS A 205 9.79 -16.01 -8.44
CA LYS A 205 9.49 -16.17 -7.01
C LYS A 205 8.15 -16.84 -6.78
N LEU A 206 7.20 -16.75 -7.74
CA LEU A 206 5.88 -17.37 -7.62
C LEU A 206 5.98 -18.89 -7.63
N ASN A 207 5.42 -19.52 -6.59
CA ASN A 207 5.32 -20.97 -6.52
C ASN A 207 4.10 -21.47 -7.31
N LYS A 208 4.26 -21.53 -8.64
CA LYS A 208 3.22 -22.04 -9.56
C LYS A 208 2.90 -23.52 -9.38
N ASN A 209 3.77 -24.26 -8.70
CA ASN A 209 3.61 -25.71 -8.45
C ASN A 209 2.95 -26.00 -7.09
N SER A 210 2.44 -25.00 -6.40
CA SER A 210 1.81 -25.15 -5.08
C SER A 210 0.46 -25.90 -5.10
N GLY A 211 -0.13 -26.10 -6.27
CA GLY A 211 -1.50 -26.62 -6.42
C GLY A 211 -2.59 -25.59 -6.03
N ILE A 212 -2.21 -24.35 -5.68
CA ILE A 212 -3.11 -23.27 -5.29
C ILE A 212 -3.26 -22.31 -6.47
N GLU A 213 -4.50 -21.94 -6.78
CA GLU A 213 -4.80 -20.93 -7.80
C GLU A 213 -4.54 -19.51 -7.23
N LEU A 214 -3.36 -18.95 -7.55
CA LEU A 214 -2.88 -17.68 -6.97
C LEU A 214 -3.74 -16.47 -7.35
N PHE A 215 -4.47 -16.57 -8.46
CA PHE A 215 -5.21 -15.46 -9.07
C PHE A 215 -6.73 -15.61 -8.95
N SER A 216 -7.20 -16.44 -8.02
CA SER A 216 -8.65 -16.68 -7.79
C SER A 216 -9.33 -15.58 -6.96
N GLY A 217 -8.59 -14.60 -6.45
CA GLY A 217 -9.09 -13.61 -5.49
C GLY A 217 -8.96 -14.03 -4.03
N GLU A 218 -8.36 -15.19 -3.75
CA GLU A 218 -8.03 -15.61 -2.39
C GLU A 218 -6.95 -14.75 -1.74
N PHE A 219 -6.89 -14.79 -0.42
CA PHE A 219 -5.87 -14.10 0.37
C PHE A 219 -5.31 -15.06 1.44
N TRP A 220 -4.09 -14.78 1.86
CA TRP A 220 -3.34 -15.67 2.75
C TRP A 220 -2.65 -14.90 3.85
N ALA A 221 -2.44 -15.56 5.00
CA ALA A 221 -1.57 -15.04 6.04
C ALA A 221 -0.12 -14.99 5.55
N GLY A 222 0.69 -14.08 6.11
CA GLY A 222 2.05 -13.81 5.65
C GLY A 222 2.93 -15.05 5.50
N LYS A 223 2.84 -16.04 6.40
CA LYS A 223 3.61 -17.28 6.27
C LYS A 223 3.26 -18.01 4.98
N LYS A 224 1.97 -18.17 4.69
CA LYS A 224 1.51 -18.83 3.46
C LYS A 224 1.83 -18.01 2.22
N ALA A 225 1.66 -16.71 2.29
CA ALA A 225 2.03 -15.80 1.21
C ALA A 225 3.52 -15.89 0.85
N LYS A 226 4.41 -16.12 1.83
CA LYS A 226 5.83 -16.37 1.58
C LYS A 226 6.06 -17.69 0.86
N GLU A 227 5.40 -18.79 1.27
CA GLU A 227 5.49 -20.09 0.62
C GLU A 227 5.02 -20.03 -0.85
N LEU A 228 4.00 -19.19 -1.10
CA LEU A 228 3.44 -18.96 -2.45
C LEU A 228 4.31 -18.01 -3.29
N GLY A 229 5.33 -17.38 -2.70
CA GLY A 229 6.21 -16.43 -3.39
C GLY A 229 5.63 -15.05 -3.58
N LEU A 230 4.49 -14.74 -2.93
CA LEU A 230 3.87 -13.42 -2.97
C LEU A 230 4.66 -12.36 -2.18
N ILE A 231 5.44 -12.78 -1.19
CA ILE A 231 6.36 -11.93 -0.43
C ILE A 231 7.73 -12.59 -0.31
N ASP A 232 8.76 -11.80 0.03
CA ASP A 232 10.15 -12.26 0.11
C ASP A 232 10.52 -12.74 1.51
N GLY A 233 9.87 -12.22 2.55
CA GLY A 233 10.21 -12.59 3.91
C GLY A 233 9.21 -12.15 4.96
N ILE A 234 9.43 -12.65 6.17
CA ILE A 234 8.67 -12.27 7.36
C ILE A 234 9.52 -11.32 8.19
N GLY A 235 8.95 -10.18 8.58
CA GLY A 235 9.59 -9.18 9.42
C GLY A 235 8.92 -7.82 9.30
N ASN A 236 9.21 -6.95 10.25
CA ASN A 236 8.74 -5.57 10.25
C ASN A 236 9.81 -4.60 9.69
N ALA A 237 9.39 -3.36 9.42
CA ALA A 237 10.26 -2.37 8.80
C ALA A 237 11.53 -2.06 9.63
N ASP A 238 11.39 -1.87 10.94
CA ASP A 238 12.56 -1.51 11.78
C ASP A 238 13.57 -2.65 11.82
N GLN A 239 13.11 -3.87 12.06
CA GLN A 239 13.97 -5.06 12.10
C GLN A 239 14.72 -5.27 10.78
N ILE A 240 14.00 -5.41 9.68
CA ILE A 240 14.59 -5.73 8.36
C ILE A 240 15.52 -4.62 7.87
N LEU A 241 15.15 -3.35 8.09
CA LEU A 241 15.99 -2.24 7.68
C LEU A 241 17.29 -2.17 8.49
N ARG A 242 17.26 -2.47 9.80
CA ARG A 242 18.48 -2.55 10.63
C ARG A 242 19.35 -3.74 10.26
N GLU A 243 18.77 -4.89 10.04
CA GLU A 243 19.51 -6.08 9.56
C GLU A 243 20.24 -5.80 8.24
N LYS A 244 19.59 -5.09 7.30
CA LYS A 244 20.19 -4.79 5.99
C LYS A 244 21.19 -3.62 5.99
N TYR A 245 20.92 -2.60 6.78
CA TYR A 245 21.67 -1.35 6.69
C TYR A 245 22.46 -1.01 7.96
N GLY A 246 22.29 -1.76 9.06
CA GLY A 246 22.97 -1.58 10.34
C GLY A 246 22.16 -0.75 11.34
N ASP A 247 22.57 -0.83 12.62
CA ASP A 247 21.87 -0.20 13.75
C ASP A 247 21.92 1.33 13.73
N ASP A 248 23.00 1.92 13.17
CA ASP A 248 23.18 3.38 13.03
C ASP A 248 22.29 3.99 11.93
N LEU A 249 21.16 3.35 11.64
CA LEU A 249 20.24 3.76 10.60
C LEU A 249 19.39 4.95 11.02
N GLU A 250 19.32 5.99 10.20
CA GLU A 250 18.38 7.10 10.30
C GLU A 250 17.19 6.88 9.36
N ILE A 251 16.00 6.75 9.93
CA ILE A 251 14.76 6.62 9.15
C ILE A 251 14.09 7.99 9.04
N LYS A 252 14.11 8.54 7.83
CA LYS A 252 13.45 9.81 7.51
C LYS A 252 12.02 9.55 7.06
N LYS A 253 11.05 9.85 7.92
CA LYS A 253 9.62 9.61 7.67
C LYS A 253 9.00 10.71 6.80
N PHE A 254 8.18 10.27 5.85
CA PHE A 254 7.36 11.12 4.97
C PHE A 254 5.89 10.72 5.14
N GLY A 255 5.00 11.68 5.15
CA GLY A 255 3.56 11.44 5.30
C GLY A 255 2.78 12.74 5.25
N LYS A 256 1.45 12.63 5.19
CA LYS A 256 0.56 13.78 5.26
C LYS A 256 0.70 14.42 6.65
N SER A 257 1.08 15.69 6.71
CA SER A 257 0.98 16.43 7.96
C SER A 257 -0.51 16.58 8.29
N LYS A 258 -0.94 16.04 9.43
CA LYS A 258 -2.27 16.37 9.96
C LYS A 258 -2.26 17.84 10.36
N GLY A 259 -2.64 18.71 9.43
CA GLY A 259 -2.73 20.14 9.69
C GLY A 259 -3.67 20.38 10.87
N TRP A 260 -3.24 21.21 11.83
CA TRP A 260 -4.06 21.65 12.98
C TRP A 260 -5.41 22.27 12.54
N LEU A 261 -5.46 22.93 11.37
CA LEU A 261 -6.69 23.50 10.82
C LEU A 261 -7.71 22.43 10.36
N SER A 262 -7.30 21.25 9.90
CA SER A 262 -8.24 20.22 9.47
C SER A 262 -9.07 19.64 10.62
N LYS A 263 -8.57 19.70 11.85
CA LYS A 263 -9.33 19.32 13.06
C LYS A 263 -10.44 20.31 13.40
N LYS A 264 -10.33 21.58 13.01
CA LYS A 264 -11.27 22.63 13.37
C LYS A 264 -12.42 22.81 12.37
N LEU A 265 -12.24 22.37 11.11
CA LEU A 265 -13.27 22.43 10.05
C LEU A 265 -14.21 21.21 10.02
N ALA A 266 -13.91 20.15 10.76
CA ALA A 266 -14.71 18.92 10.80
C ALA A 266 -15.99 19.03 11.65
N SER A 267 -16.36 20.21 12.15
CA SER A 267 -17.44 20.37 13.13
C SER A 267 -18.80 20.82 12.58
N SER A 268 -18.99 20.96 11.24
CA SER A 268 -20.24 21.50 10.68
C SER A 268 -20.84 20.65 9.55
N GLU A 269 -20.70 19.32 9.56
CA GLU A 269 -20.99 18.50 8.38
C GLU A 269 -22.09 17.47 8.63
N ASN A 270 -22.90 17.18 7.58
CA ASN A 270 -24.04 16.27 7.59
C ASN A 270 -23.66 14.88 8.13
N TYR A 271 -24.25 14.49 9.25
CA TYR A 271 -24.03 13.20 9.93
C TYR A 271 -24.34 11.98 9.05
N THR A 272 -25.33 12.08 8.14
CA THR A 272 -25.75 11.00 7.26
C THR A 272 -24.68 10.54 6.29
N ASP A 273 -24.04 11.47 5.58
CA ASP A 273 -22.96 11.12 4.63
C ASP A 273 -21.73 10.52 5.34
N LYS A 274 -21.49 10.98 6.56
CA LYS A 274 -20.41 10.45 7.40
C LYS A 274 -20.68 9.01 7.85
N VAL A 275 -21.92 8.70 8.20
CA VAL A 275 -22.31 7.33 8.59
C VAL A 275 -22.19 6.38 7.40
N ILE A 276 -22.70 6.78 6.23
CA ILE A 276 -22.63 5.94 5.01
C ILE A 276 -21.18 5.65 4.64
N SER A 277 -20.32 6.67 4.56
CA SER A 277 -18.89 6.47 4.21
C SER A 277 -18.15 5.60 5.22
N VAL A 278 -18.49 5.68 6.52
CA VAL A 278 -17.92 4.80 7.55
C VAL A 278 -18.38 3.36 7.38
N LEU A 279 -19.64 3.14 7.03
CA LEU A 279 -20.17 1.80 6.80
C LEU A 279 -19.57 1.15 5.55
N GLU A 280 -19.43 1.89 4.46
CA GLU A 280 -18.79 1.42 3.24
C GLU A 280 -17.33 1.04 3.50
N GLU A 281 -16.56 1.91 4.13
CA GLU A 281 -15.17 1.61 4.47
C GLU A 281 -15.07 0.40 5.41
N ARG A 282 -15.88 0.34 6.46
CA ARG A 282 -15.93 -0.83 7.36
C ARG A 282 -16.24 -2.12 6.61
N SER A 283 -17.19 -2.10 5.67
CA SER A 283 -17.55 -3.30 4.90
C SER A 283 -16.38 -3.85 4.10
N ILE A 284 -15.48 -2.98 3.64
CA ILE A 284 -14.27 -3.39 2.91
C ILE A 284 -13.24 -4.02 3.87
N TRP A 285 -13.03 -3.43 5.06
CA TRP A 285 -12.10 -3.95 6.06
C TRP A 285 -12.60 -5.24 6.71
N GLN A 286 -13.90 -5.37 6.95
CA GLN A 286 -14.52 -6.56 7.56
C GLN A 286 -14.30 -7.84 6.76
N ARG A 287 -14.06 -7.76 5.44
CA ARG A 287 -13.70 -8.93 4.62
C ARG A 287 -12.42 -9.61 5.10
N TYR A 288 -11.57 -8.89 5.80
CA TYR A 288 -10.28 -9.36 6.31
C TYR A 288 -10.27 -9.52 7.84
N GLY A 289 -11.45 -9.39 8.48
CA GLY A 289 -11.59 -9.52 9.93
C GLY A 289 -11.10 -8.30 10.72
N LEU A 290 -11.09 -7.11 10.08
CA LEU A 290 -10.59 -5.85 10.66
C LEU A 290 -11.66 -4.78 10.74
#